data_8497c2f885a402ebef4078430c1105d8
#
_entry.id   8497c2f885a402ebef4078430c1105d8
#
_cell.length_a   1.000
_cell.length_b   1.000
_cell.length_c   1.000
_cell.angle_alpha   90.00
_cell.angle_beta   90.00
_cell.angle_gamma   90.00
#
_symmetry.space_group_name_H-M   'P 1'
#
loop_
_entity.id
_entity.type
_entity.pdbx_description
1 polymer ?
#
loop_
_entity_poly.entity_id
_entity_poly.type
_entity_poly.pdbx_seq_one_letter_code
_entity_poly.pdbx_strand_id
1 'polypeptide(L)'
;RVSDLLKLTPSNLRKAPTGLYIDIIQQKTKKAVTVGVADPLVIEILENEFPRKVSQVVFNKQIKALCRMAGIDELVSEFMNNPKTRRKEIVNASKYEFVTSHIMRRSFASNYYGKIETPLLMNITGHSKESNFLTYIGTHQNKDALADLFMQQAGVIW
;
A
#
# COMPACT_ATOMS: atom_id res chain seq x y z
N ARG A 1 -3.25 1.73 6.26
CA ARG A 1 -2.07 1.61 7.17
C ARG A 1 -2.17 0.32 7.96
N VAL A 2 -1.02 -0.27 8.29
CA VAL A 2 -0.98 -1.50 9.10
C VAL A 2 -1.70 -1.34 10.44
N SER A 3 -1.57 -0.18 11.06
CA SER A 3 -2.29 0.15 12.31
C SER A 3 -3.81 0.08 12.19
N ASP A 4 -4.34 0.45 11.03
CA ASP A 4 -5.77 0.39 10.76
C ASP A 4 -6.17 -1.04 10.38
N LEU A 5 -5.37 -1.70 9.51
CA LEU A 5 -5.59 -3.08 9.08
C LEU A 5 -5.65 -4.06 10.28
N LEU A 6 -4.69 -3.98 11.20
CA LEU A 6 -4.60 -4.91 12.34
C LEU A 6 -5.68 -4.68 13.41
N LYS A 7 -6.47 -3.63 13.28
CA LYS A 7 -7.63 -3.35 14.17
C LYS A 7 -8.98 -3.68 13.53
N LEU A 8 -8.98 -4.08 12.27
CA LEU A 8 -10.22 -4.49 11.62
C LEU A 8 -10.89 -5.64 12.37
N THR A 9 -12.20 -5.60 12.38
CA THR A 9 -13.08 -6.61 12.92
C THR A 9 -14.23 -6.84 11.94
N PRO A 10 -14.98 -7.92 12.01
CA PRO A 10 -16.17 -8.12 11.17
C PRO A 10 -17.17 -6.97 11.22
N SER A 11 -17.25 -6.21 12.33
CA SER A 11 -18.13 -5.06 12.45
C SER A 11 -17.76 -3.86 11.55
N ASN A 12 -16.55 -3.87 10.97
CA ASN A 12 -16.17 -2.87 9.98
C ASN A 12 -16.66 -3.20 8.56
N LEU A 13 -17.21 -4.40 8.36
CA LEU A 13 -17.69 -4.86 7.07
C LEU A 13 -19.16 -4.46 6.85
N ARG A 14 -19.45 -3.98 5.65
CA ARG A 14 -20.81 -3.64 5.22
C ARG A 14 -21.03 -4.10 3.79
N LYS A 15 -22.10 -4.87 3.56
CA LYS A 15 -22.50 -5.29 2.21
C LYS A 15 -22.92 -4.09 1.36
N ALA A 16 -22.56 -4.13 0.10
CA ALA A 16 -22.91 -3.13 -0.89
C ALA A 16 -23.40 -3.81 -2.18
N PRO A 17 -24.15 -3.12 -3.05
CA PRO A 17 -24.63 -3.70 -4.30
C PRO A 17 -23.49 -4.21 -5.22
N THR A 18 -22.32 -3.59 -5.16
CA THR A 18 -21.16 -3.86 -6.02
C THR A 18 -20.05 -4.65 -5.34
N GLY A 19 -20.26 -5.15 -4.11
CA GLY A 19 -19.25 -5.89 -3.36
C GLY A 19 -19.32 -5.66 -1.86
N LEU A 20 -18.16 -5.61 -1.21
CA LEU A 20 -18.04 -5.43 0.23
C LEU A 20 -17.37 -4.08 0.53
N TYR A 21 -17.90 -3.33 1.48
CA TYR A 21 -17.28 -2.11 2.00
C TYR A 21 -16.61 -2.36 3.34
N ILE A 22 -15.47 -1.73 3.55
CA ILE A 22 -14.76 -1.67 4.82
C ILE A 22 -14.80 -0.23 5.31
N ASP A 23 -15.54 0.02 6.38
CA ASP A 23 -15.67 1.34 7.00
C ASP A 23 -14.67 1.46 8.15
N ILE A 24 -13.76 2.42 8.08
CA ILE A 24 -12.71 2.64 9.08
C ILE A 24 -12.57 4.11 9.47
N ILE A 25 -12.19 4.33 10.72
CA ILE A 25 -11.68 5.63 11.17
C ILE A 25 -10.16 5.50 11.29
N GLN A 26 -9.42 6.16 10.40
CA GLN A 26 -7.98 6.11 10.37
C GLN A 26 -7.37 6.61 11.68
N GLN A 27 -6.49 5.82 12.31
CA GLN A 27 -5.90 6.17 13.60
C GLN A 27 -5.06 7.44 13.57
N LYS A 28 -4.27 7.61 12.52
CA LYS A 28 -3.34 8.75 12.39
C LYS A 28 -4.05 10.06 12.05
N THR A 29 -5.02 10.03 11.15
CA THR A 29 -5.66 11.25 10.61
C THR A 29 -7.05 11.50 11.18
N LYS A 30 -7.60 10.53 11.92
CA LYS A 30 -8.97 10.54 12.46
C LYS A 30 -10.07 10.72 11.39
N LYS A 31 -9.73 10.51 10.12
CA LYS A 31 -10.68 10.58 9.01
C LYS A 31 -11.45 9.27 8.88
N ALA A 32 -12.76 9.37 8.68
CA ALA A 32 -13.58 8.26 8.23
C ALA A 32 -13.25 7.97 6.75
N VAL A 33 -13.05 6.71 6.41
CA VAL A 33 -12.76 6.24 5.05
C VAL A 33 -13.55 4.96 4.81
N THR A 34 -14.21 4.88 3.67
CA THR A 34 -14.82 3.65 3.17
C THR A 34 -13.95 3.11 2.03
N VAL A 35 -13.56 1.85 2.14
CA VAL A 35 -12.78 1.15 1.11
C VAL A 35 -13.67 0.07 0.49
N GLY A 36 -13.84 0.13 -0.84
CA GLY A 36 -14.52 -0.92 -1.60
C GLY A 36 -13.61 -2.12 -1.81
N VAL A 37 -14.15 -3.31 -1.63
CA VAL A 37 -13.50 -4.60 -1.95
C VAL A 37 -14.34 -5.27 -3.03
N ALA A 38 -13.74 -5.43 -4.21
CA ALA A 38 -14.40 -6.05 -5.37
C ALA A 38 -13.79 -7.43 -5.72
N ASP A 39 -12.64 -7.79 -5.15
CA ASP A 39 -11.99 -9.07 -5.39
C ASP A 39 -12.76 -10.20 -4.69
N PRO A 40 -13.29 -11.21 -5.43
CA PRO A 40 -14.13 -12.26 -4.86
C PRO A 40 -13.41 -13.09 -3.79
N LEU A 41 -12.11 -13.36 -3.97
CA LEU A 41 -11.32 -14.13 -3.00
C LEU A 41 -11.15 -13.36 -1.69
N VAL A 42 -10.92 -12.06 -1.79
CA VAL A 42 -10.78 -11.19 -0.60
C VAL A 42 -12.13 -11.08 0.12
N ILE A 43 -13.24 -10.99 -0.61
CA ILE A 43 -14.59 -10.98 -0.03
C ILE A 43 -14.84 -12.29 0.71
N GLU A 44 -14.57 -13.43 0.07
CA GLU A 44 -14.74 -14.75 0.68
C GLU A 44 -13.96 -14.90 1.99
N ILE A 45 -12.67 -14.49 2.01
CA ILE A 45 -11.84 -14.54 3.22
C ILE A 45 -12.43 -13.64 4.32
N LEU A 46 -12.87 -12.43 3.98
CA LEU A 46 -13.40 -11.50 4.97
C LEU A 46 -14.75 -11.94 5.56
N GLU A 47 -15.61 -12.60 4.77
CA GLU A 47 -16.92 -13.06 5.20
C GLU A 47 -16.87 -14.39 5.95
N ASN A 48 -16.03 -15.34 5.53
CA ASN A 48 -16.03 -16.70 6.04
C ASN A 48 -14.90 -17.00 7.02
N GLU A 49 -13.70 -16.45 6.78
CA GLU A 49 -12.49 -16.74 7.55
C GLU A 49 -11.78 -15.44 7.95
N PHE A 50 -12.48 -14.56 8.64
CA PHE A 50 -11.92 -13.25 8.99
C PHE A 50 -10.53 -13.39 9.64
N PRO A 51 -9.49 -12.68 9.11
CA PRO A 51 -8.11 -12.86 9.51
C PRO A 51 -7.87 -12.68 11.02
N ARG A 52 -7.05 -13.53 11.61
CA ARG A 52 -6.68 -13.46 13.02
C ARG A 52 -5.86 -12.19 13.28
N LYS A 53 -6.07 -11.61 14.45
CA LYS A 53 -5.24 -10.48 14.90
C LYS A 53 -3.82 -10.95 15.15
N VAL A 54 -2.86 -10.24 14.57
CA VAL A 54 -1.42 -10.45 14.78
C VAL A 54 -0.75 -9.12 15.17
N SER A 55 0.42 -9.17 15.80
CA SER A 55 1.19 -7.95 16.04
C SER A 55 1.84 -7.45 14.75
N GLN A 56 2.15 -6.14 14.67
CA GLN A 56 2.86 -5.57 13.52
C GLN A 56 4.21 -6.24 13.27
N VAL A 57 4.88 -6.68 14.32
CA VAL A 57 6.17 -7.39 14.22
C VAL A 57 5.99 -8.73 13.51
N VAL A 58 4.99 -9.51 13.93
CA VAL A 58 4.65 -10.79 13.31
C VAL A 58 4.21 -10.57 11.86
N PHE A 59 3.36 -9.58 11.60
CA PHE A 59 2.90 -9.23 10.26
C PHE A 59 4.08 -8.91 9.32
N ASN A 60 5.01 -8.05 9.75
CA ASN A 60 6.19 -7.71 8.95
C ASN A 60 7.12 -8.93 8.73
N LYS A 61 7.25 -9.81 9.71
CA LYS A 61 8.01 -11.06 9.55
C LYS A 61 7.39 -11.97 8.49
N GLN A 62 6.08 -12.13 8.52
CA GLN A 62 5.35 -12.96 7.56
C GLN A 62 5.40 -12.39 6.14
N ILE A 63 5.26 -11.07 5.96
CA ILE A 63 5.41 -10.44 4.64
C ILE A 63 6.79 -10.71 4.04
N LYS A 64 7.86 -10.59 4.82
CA LYS A 64 9.22 -10.90 4.35
C LYS A 64 9.33 -12.35 3.89
N ALA A 65 8.78 -13.28 4.66
CA ALA A 65 8.78 -14.69 4.29
C ALA A 65 8.01 -14.93 2.98
N LEU A 66 6.83 -14.31 2.81
CA LEU A 66 6.06 -14.39 1.56
C LEU A 66 6.82 -13.80 0.37
N CYS A 67 7.45 -12.65 0.53
CA CYS A 67 8.26 -12.03 -0.53
C CYS A 67 9.44 -12.93 -0.93
N ARG A 68 10.09 -13.57 0.05
CA ARG A 68 11.15 -14.55 -0.23
C ARG A 68 10.62 -15.75 -1.02
N MET A 69 9.47 -16.31 -0.61
CA MET A 69 8.83 -17.42 -1.32
C MET A 69 8.39 -17.04 -2.74
N ALA A 70 8.06 -15.76 -2.97
CA ALA A 70 7.72 -15.22 -4.28
C ALA A 70 8.95 -14.89 -5.14
N GLY A 71 10.18 -15.22 -4.71
CA GLY A 71 11.41 -14.98 -5.46
C GLY A 71 11.85 -13.53 -5.51
N ILE A 72 11.42 -12.68 -4.57
CA ILE A 72 11.87 -11.28 -4.47
C ILE A 72 13.17 -11.23 -3.67
N ASP A 73 14.23 -11.82 -4.23
CA ASP A 73 15.49 -12.08 -3.52
C ASP A 73 16.71 -11.35 -4.14
N GLU A 74 16.52 -10.51 -5.16
CA GLU A 74 17.57 -9.71 -5.75
C GLU A 74 18.35 -8.92 -4.67
N LEU A 75 19.67 -8.83 -4.83
CA LEU A 75 20.53 -8.03 -3.94
C LEU A 75 20.35 -6.55 -4.26
N VAL A 76 20.04 -5.77 -3.23
CA VAL A 76 19.88 -4.32 -3.32
C VAL A 76 20.62 -3.62 -2.17
N SER A 77 21.01 -2.37 -2.42
CA SER A 77 21.64 -1.50 -1.42
C SER A 77 20.65 -0.46 -0.97
N GLU A 78 20.27 -0.48 0.30
CA GLU A 78 19.28 0.44 0.86
C GLU A 78 19.78 1.07 2.17
N PHE A 79 19.30 2.29 2.44
CA PHE A 79 19.58 2.95 3.69
C PHE A 79 18.70 2.39 4.82
N MET A 80 19.34 1.85 5.86
CA MET A 80 18.67 1.43 7.09
C MET A 80 19.18 2.21 8.30
N ASN A 81 18.28 2.45 9.24
CA ASN A 81 18.69 3.01 10.53
C ASN A 81 19.36 1.91 11.38
N ASN A 82 20.62 2.10 11.72
CA ASN A 82 21.29 1.24 12.68
C ASN A 82 20.68 1.50 14.08
N PRO A 83 20.12 0.49 14.75
CA PRO A 83 19.46 0.67 16.05
C PRO A 83 20.43 1.08 17.18
N LYS A 84 21.73 0.77 17.03
CA LYS A 84 22.77 1.11 18.01
C LYS A 84 23.25 2.54 17.85
N THR A 85 23.60 2.93 16.62
CA THR A 85 24.19 4.25 16.33
C THR A 85 23.13 5.32 16.04
N ARG A 86 21.88 4.93 15.76
CA ARG A 86 20.77 5.78 15.27
C ARG A 86 21.10 6.54 13.99
N ARG A 87 22.12 6.13 13.26
CA ARG A 87 22.52 6.72 11.96
C ARG A 87 22.00 5.85 10.83
N LYS A 88 21.82 6.48 9.66
CA LYS A 88 21.53 5.76 8.43
C LYS A 88 22.82 5.16 7.89
N GLU A 89 22.78 3.87 7.61
CA GLU A 89 23.89 3.12 7.04
C GLU A 89 23.38 2.39 5.78
N ILE A 90 24.26 2.22 4.79
CA ILE A 90 23.94 1.43 3.60
C ILE A 90 24.07 -0.04 3.98
N VAL A 91 23.01 -0.79 3.74
CA VAL A 91 22.97 -2.24 3.97
C VAL A 91 22.73 -2.93 2.63
N ASN A 92 23.58 -3.89 2.30
CA ASN A 92 23.43 -4.76 1.14
C ASN A 92 22.78 -6.06 1.59
N ALA A 93 21.56 -6.28 1.13
CA ALA A 93 20.80 -7.49 1.48
C ALA A 93 19.78 -7.82 0.38
N SER A 94 19.14 -8.97 0.50
CA SER A 94 18.06 -9.34 -0.41
C SER A 94 16.87 -8.39 -0.26
N LYS A 95 16.23 -8.03 -1.36
CA LYS A 95 15.12 -7.05 -1.42
C LYS A 95 13.98 -7.36 -0.45
N TYR A 96 13.65 -8.65 -0.25
CA TYR A 96 12.60 -9.04 0.71
C TYR A 96 12.93 -8.61 2.16
N GLU A 97 14.20 -8.45 2.51
CA GLU A 97 14.62 -8.03 3.86
C GLU A 97 14.26 -6.58 4.17
N PHE A 98 14.11 -5.75 3.15
CA PHE A 98 13.68 -4.35 3.27
C PHE A 98 12.16 -4.18 3.22
N VAL A 99 11.41 -5.25 2.88
CA VAL A 99 9.95 -5.18 2.78
C VAL A 99 9.32 -4.98 4.16
N THR A 100 8.39 -4.05 4.22
CA THR A 100 7.56 -3.78 5.40
C THR A 100 6.11 -3.58 4.98
N SER A 101 5.19 -3.59 5.92
CA SER A 101 3.77 -3.28 5.68
C SER A 101 3.53 -1.96 4.94
N HIS A 102 4.47 -1.01 5.02
CA HIS A 102 4.37 0.28 4.34
C HIS A 102 4.50 0.15 2.82
N ILE A 103 5.30 -0.81 2.36
CA ILE A 103 5.48 -1.08 0.92
C ILE A 103 4.17 -1.50 0.27
N MET A 104 3.33 -2.31 0.93
CA MET A 104 2.04 -2.76 0.37
C MET A 104 1.14 -1.58 0.02
N ARG A 105 1.06 -0.59 0.91
CA ARG A 105 0.29 0.63 0.66
C ARG A 105 0.89 1.47 -0.48
N ARG A 106 2.24 1.56 -0.54
CA ARG A 106 2.94 2.27 -1.61
C ARG A 106 2.73 1.58 -2.95
N SER A 107 2.86 0.25 -3.00
CA SER A 107 2.62 -0.54 -4.21
C SER A 107 1.19 -0.40 -4.71
N PHE A 108 0.18 -0.44 -3.80
CA PHE A 108 -1.19 -0.15 -4.18
C PHE A 108 -1.30 1.21 -4.86
N ALA A 109 -0.80 2.27 -4.24
CA ALA A 109 -0.86 3.61 -4.79
C ALA A 109 -0.15 3.72 -6.14
N SER A 110 1.06 3.14 -6.28
CA SER A 110 1.84 3.17 -7.52
C SER A 110 1.21 2.36 -8.66
N ASN A 111 0.66 1.18 -8.36
CA ASN A 111 0.07 0.29 -9.35
C ASN A 111 -1.25 0.82 -9.95
N TYR A 112 -1.95 1.65 -9.18
CA TYR A 112 -3.22 2.25 -9.61
C TYR A 112 -3.09 3.70 -10.07
N TYR A 113 -1.93 4.32 -9.88
CA TYR A 113 -1.67 5.67 -10.41
C TYR A 113 -1.75 5.67 -11.94
N GLY A 114 -2.48 6.63 -12.49
CA GLY A 114 -2.78 6.71 -13.93
C GLY A 114 -3.90 5.77 -14.42
N LYS A 115 -4.37 4.83 -13.60
CA LYS A 115 -5.51 3.94 -13.90
C LYS A 115 -6.78 4.37 -13.17
N ILE A 116 -6.63 4.99 -12.02
CA ILE A 116 -7.69 5.52 -11.17
C ILE A 116 -7.37 6.99 -10.91
N GLU A 117 -8.41 7.81 -10.83
CA GLU A 117 -8.25 9.24 -10.56
C GLU A 117 -7.45 9.50 -9.28
N THR A 118 -6.48 10.40 -9.36
CA THR A 118 -5.58 10.73 -8.24
C THR A 118 -6.32 11.13 -6.96
N PRO A 119 -7.41 11.96 -7.00
CA PRO A 119 -8.17 12.30 -5.79
C PRO A 119 -8.74 11.08 -5.07
N LEU A 120 -9.20 10.06 -5.81
CA LEU A 120 -9.73 8.82 -5.25
C LEU A 120 -8.64 8.01 -4.56
N LEU A 121 -7.48 7.86 -5.20
CA LEU A 121 -6.30 7.20 -4.61
C LEU A 121 -5.82 7.94 -3.35
N MET A 122 -5.81 9.27 -3.38
CA MET A 122 -5.45 10.11 -2.22
C MET A 122 -6.43 9.91 -1.06
N ASN A 123 -7.72 9.80 -1.34
CA ASN A 123 -8.73 9.53 -0.31
C ASN A 123 -8.48 8.18 0.37
N ILE A 124 -8.34 7.10 -0.41
CA ILE A 124 -8.05 5.75 0.10
C ILE A 124 -6.73 5.72 0.90
N THR A 125 -5.69 6.34 0.35
CA THR A 125 -4.39 6.40 0.99
C THR A 125 -4.28 7.48 2.07
N GLY A 126 -5.29 8.35 2.24
CA GLY A 126 -5.37 9.39 3.25
C GLY A 126 -4.30 10.48 3.10
N HIS A 127 -3.94 10.84 1.85
CA HIS A 127 -3.12 12.00 1.55
C HIS A 127 -4.02 13.23 1.37
N SER A 128 -3.61 14.36 1.94
CA SER A 128 -4.33 15.63 1.83
C SER A 128 -3.73 16.59 0.81
N LYS A 129 -2.47 16.34 0.40
CA LYS A 129 -1.76 17.15 -0.60
C LYS A 129 -1.23 16.22 -1.69
N GLU A 130 -1.50 16.57 -2.95
CA GLU A 130 -1.06 15.80 -4.11
C GLU A 130 0.46 15.72 -4.22
N SER A 131 1.17 16.81 -3.94
CA SER A 131 2.64 16.82 -3.93
C SER A 131 3.23 15.76 -2.99
N ASN A 132 2.63 15.58 -1.81
CA ASN A 132 3.04 14.54 -0.86
C ASN A 132 2.71 13.13 -1.37
N PHE A 133 1.58 12.98 -2.07
CA PHE A 133 1.19 11.72 -2.69
C PHE A 133 2.15 11.34 -3.81
N LEU A 134 2.45 12.26 -4.73
CA LEU A 134 3.38 12.04 -5.84
C LEU A 134 4.80 11.71 -5.35
N THR A 135 5.29 12.44 -4.34
CA THR A 135 6.56 12.10 -3.67
C THR A 135 6.52 10.71 -3.05
N TYR A 136 5.41 10.35 -2.44
CA TYR A 136 5.21 9.04 -1.79
C TYR A 136 5.27 7.88 -2.77
N ILE A 137 4.69 8.00 -3.96
CA ILE A 137 4.75 6.98 -5.01
C ILE A 137 6.02 7.04 -5.86
N GLY A 138 6.83 8.09 -5.69
CA GLY A 138 8.14 8.22 -6.38
C GLY A 138 8.06 8.70 -7.82
N THR A 139 6.91 9.22 -8.29
CA THR A 139 6.73 9.68 -9.68
C THR A 139 7.56 10.90 -10.03
N HIS A 140 7.95 11.71 -9.05
CA HIS A 140 8.84 12.87 -9.31
C HIS A 140 10.25 12.49 -9.79
N GLN A 141 10.63 11.23 -9.70
CA GLN A 141 11.96 10.76 -10.09
C GLN A 141 12.00 10.19 -11.52
N ASN A 142 10.84 9.88 -12.12
CA ASN A 142 10.78 9.34 -13.48
C ASN A 142 10.03 10.29 -14.40
N LYS A 143 10.77 11.23 -15.02
CA LYS A 143 10.23 12.21 -15.97
C LYS A 143 9.69 11.53 -17.22
N ASP A 144 10.32 10.45 -17.63
CA ASP A 144 9.94 9.70 -18.84
C ASP A 144 8.58 9.01 -18.64
N ALA A 145 8.36 8.40 -17.46
CA ALA A 145 7.06 7.80 -17.14
C ALA A 145 5.90 8.81 -17.09
N LEU A 146 6.18 10.07 -16.70
CA LEU A 146 5.19 11.14 -16.77
C LEU A 146 4.92 11.58 -18.21
N ALA A 147 5.95 11.63 -19.05
CA ALA A 147 5.80 11.92 -20.48
C ALA A 147 5.02 10.81 -21.19
N ASP A 148 5.33 9.55 -20.92
CA ASP A 148 4.60 8.39 -21.44
C ASP A 148 3.12 8.41 -21.05
N LEU A 149 2.84 8.72 -19.79
CA LEU A 149 1.47 8.84 -19.29
C LEU A 149 0.71 9.98 -20.01
N PHE A 150 1.37 11.12 -20.22
CA PHE A 150 0.80 12.23 -20.98
C PHE A 150 0.48 11.79 -22.42
N MET A 151 1.42 11.14 -23.10
CA MET A 151 1.23 10.65 -24.47
C MET A 151 0.07 9.66 -24.58
N GLN A 152 -0.06 8.75 -23.61
CA GLN A 152 -1.18 7.80 -23.54
C GLN A 152 -2.53 8.50 -23.37
N GLN A 153 -2.59 9.49 -22.49
CA GLN A 153 -3.83 10.23 -22.23
C GLN A 153 -4.17 11.24 -23.33
N ALA A 154 -3.17 11.91 -23.89
CA ALA A 154 -3.35 12.86 -25.00
C ALA A 154 -3.66 12.15 -26.33
N GLY A 155 -3.11 10.96 -26.56
CA GLY A 155 -3.37 10.16 -27.78
C GLY A 155 -4.80 9.63 -27.90
N VAL A 156 -5.61 9.75 -26.84
CA VAL A 156 -7.05 9.41 -26.86
C VAL A 156 -7.92 10.59 -27.33
N ILE A 157 -7.32 11.77 -27.51
CA ILE A 157 -8.04 13.02 -27.86
C ILE A 157 -7.98 13.33 -29.36
N TRP A 158 -7.24 12.52 -30.19
CA TRP A 158 -7.12 12.66 -31.63
C TRP A 158 -7.80 11.42 -32.29
#